data_980bf00611417e4a3ae819e372ee4e30
#
_entry.id   980bf00611417e4a3ae819e372ee4e30
#
_cell.length_a   1.000
_cell.length_b   1.000
_cell.length_c   1.000
_cell.angle_alpha   90.00
_cell.angle_beta   90.00
_cell.angle_gamma   90.00
#
_symmetry.space_group_name_H-M   'P 1'
#
loop_
_entity.id
_entity.type
_entity.pdbx_description
1 polymer ?
#
loop_
_entity_poly.entity_id
_entity_poly.type
_entity_poly.pdbx_seq_one_letter_code
_entity_poly.pdbx_strand_id
1 'polypeptide(L)'
;DVDANDYAGEVRNIAMSLIDVNKDALRSVKRDTEAFQLLAQSIKQHGVLQSILVRPLPGGRFGLINGLQRFNCAMDAGLIAIPAKIVSMEDAEVMKAQIITNMNFIPTKPAELSKHLVRILSHEPDTSLDDLARTVHQSRDWVEKRLGLVKGTEDIQKLVDEEKIPLTN
;
A
#
# COMPACT_ATOMS: atom_id res chain seq x y z
N ASP A 1 4.28 -20.94 -19.84
CA ASP A 1 4.65 -20.01 -18.75
C ASP A 1 5.05 -18.70 -19.40
N VAL A 2 4.18 -17.72 -19.32
CA VAL A 2 4.45 -16.38 -19.83
C VAL A 2 5.32 -15.68 -18.76
N ASP A 3 6.51 -15.25 -19.17
CA ASP A 3 7.47 -14.65 -18.25
C ASP A 3 6.91 -13.31 -17.72
N ALA A 4 6.84 -13.19 -16.42
CA ALA A 4 6.28 -12.01 -15.74
C ALA A 4 7.01 -10.70 -16.11
N ASN A 5 8.26 -10.79 -16.56
CA ASN A 5 9.07 -9.66 -17.02
C ASN A 5 8.64 -9.09 -18.38
N ASP A 6 7.91 -9.85 -19.21
CA ASP A 6 7.46 -9.38 -20.52
C ASP A 6 6.42 -8.24 -20.44
N TYR A 7 5.90 -7.96 -19.26
CA TYR A 7 4.81 -6.98 -19.05
C TYR A 7 5.21 -5.73 -18.26
N ALA A 8 6.48 -5.55 -17.94
CA ALA A 8 6.94 -4.43 -17.14
C ALA A 8 6.59 -3.07 -17.78
N GLY A 9 5.75 -2.31 -17.10
CA GLY A 9 5.31 -0.97 -17.53
C GLY A 9 4.03 -0.95 -18.36
N GLU A 10 3.50 -2.08 -18.78
CA GLU A 10 2.29 -2.17 -19.60
C GLU A 10 1.01 -2.01 -18.74
N VAL A 11 0.02 -1.32 -19.32
CA VAL A 11 -1.33 -1.23 -18.72
C VAL A 11 -2.25 -2.22 -19.43
N ARG A 12 -2.83 -3.14 -18.66
CA ARG A 12 -3.77 -4.15 -19.16
C ARG A 12 -5.03 -4.20 -18.31
N ASN A 13 -6.12 -4.67 -18.90
CA ASN A 13 -7.29 -5.08 -18.13
C ASN A 13 -7.05 -6.48 -17.56
N ILE A 14 -6.98 -6.56 -16.22
CA ILE A 14 -6.77 -7.81 -15.48
C ILE A 14 -8.07 -8.23 -14.82
N ALA A 15 -8.42 -9.51 -14.95
CA ALA A 15 -9.58 -10.05 -14.26
C ALA A 15 -9.42 -9.88 -12.74
N MET A 16 -10.43 -9.34 -12.07
CA MET A 16 -10.35 -9.06 -10.63
C MET A 16 -10.12 -10.31 -9.80
N SER A 17 -10.59 -11.48 -10.27
CA SER A 17 -10.36 -12.78 -9.63
C SER A 17 -8.89 -13.23 -9.61
N LEU A 18 -8.04 -12.65 -10.47
CA LEU A 18 -6.61 -12.92 -10.54
C LEU A 18 -5.77 -11.99 -9.66
N ILE A 19 -6.40 -11.00 -9.03
CA ILE A 19 -5.69 -10.00 -8.23
C ILE A 19 -5.79 -10.36 -6.75
N ASP A 20 -4.64 -10.57 -6.13
CA ASP A 20 -4.51 -10.80 -4.70
C ASP A 20 -4.28 -9.48 -3.97
N VAL A 21 -5.15 -9.21 -3.02
CA VAL A 21 -5.00 -8.08 -2.10
C VAL A 21 -4.23 -8.56 -0.88
N ASN A 22 -3.10 -7.94 -0.60
CA ASN A 22 -2.35 -8.25 0.61
C ASN A 22 -3.21 -7.93 1.84
N LYS A 23 -3.42 -8.91 2.72
CA LYS A 23 -4.15 -8.76 4.00
C LYS A 23 -3.49 -7.74 4.93
N ASP A 24 -2.22 -7.51 4.72
CA ASP A 24 -1.38 -6.55 5.43
C ASP A 24 -1.24 -5.21 4.68
N ALA A 25 -2.13 -4.93 3.75
CA ALA A 25 -2.14 -3.65 3.05
C ALA A 25 -2.15 -2.49 4.05
N LEU A 26 -1.37 -1.45 3.78
CA LEU A 26 -1.20 -0.25 4.63
C LEU A 26 -2.50 0.47 4.97
N ARG A 27 -3.62 0.04 4.41
CA ARG A 27 -4.92 0.69 4.59
C ARG A 27 -6.06 -0.30 4.74
N SER A 28 -6.87 -0.07 5.76
CA SER A 28 -8.25 -0.54 5.78
C SER A 28 -9.10 0.36 4.88
N VAL A 29 -9.96 -0.24 4.07
CA VAL A 29 -10.92 0.51 3.25
C VAL A 29 -12.11 0.88 4.11
N LYS A 30 -12.29 2.17 4.35
CA LYS A 30 -13.46 2.72 5.04
C LYS A 30 -14.54 3.04 3.99
N ARG A 31 -15.51 2.15 3.81
CA ARG A 31 -16.58 2.28 2.82
C ARG A 31 -17.63 3.35 3.19
N ASP A 32 -17.68 3.75 4.45
CA ASP A 32 -18.59 4.74 5.02
C ASP A 32 -18.17 6.20 4.80
N THR A 33 -16.97 6.42 4.26
CA THR A 33 -16.48 7.77 3.99
C THR A 33 -17.09 8.35 2.72
N GLU A 34 -17.39 9.66 2.74
CA GLU A 34 -17.88 10.40 1.56
C GLU A 34 -16.92 10.25 0.36
N ALA A 35 -15.60 10.32 0.60
CA ALA A 35 -14.60 10.14 -0.44
C ALA A 35 -14.67 8.76 -1.12
N PHE A 36 -14.92 7.69 -0.35
CA PHE A 36 -15.11 6.36 -0.94
C PHE A 36 -16.41 6.28 -1.74
N GLN A 37 -17.50 6.84 -1.24
CA GLN A 37 -18.79 6.82 -1.93
C GLN A 37 -18.76 7.60 -3.25
N LEU A 38 -18.11 8.78 -3.26
CA LEU A 38 -17.92 9.57 -4.48
C LEU A 38 -17.06 8.81 -5.51
N LEU A 39 -15.99 8.16 -5.06
CA LEU A 39 -15.15 7.34 -5.93
C LEU A 39 -15.94 6.14 -6.49
N ALA A 40 -16.72 5.46 -5.67
CA ALA A 40 -17.55 4.34 -6.09
C ALA A 40 -18.59 4.76 -7.13
N GLN A 41 -19.25 5.91 -6.93
CA GLN A 41 -20.18 6.48 -7.90
C GLN A 41 -19.50 6.82 -9.23
N SER A 42 -18.33 7.46 -9.17
CA SER A 42 -17.54 7.78 -10.37
C SER A 42 -17.15 6.51 -11.14
N ILE A 43 -16.68 5.48 -10.44
CA ILE A 43 -16.29 4.20 -11.06
C ILE A 43 -17.51 3.49 -11.67
N LYS A 44 -18.65 3.56 -11.04
CA LYS A 44 -19.90 2.99 -11.58
C LYS A 44 -20.34 3.68 -12.87
N GLN A 45 -20.12 4.99 -13.00
CA GLN A 45 -20.52 5.79 -14.17
C GLN A 45 -19.52 5.74 -15.30
N HIS A 46 -18.22 5.80 -14.99
CA HIS A 46 -17.15 6.03 -15.98
C HIS A 46 -16.13 4.88 -16.06
N GLY A 47 -16.28 3.85 -15.22
CA GLY A 47 -15.26 2.83 -15.06
C GLY A 47 -14.04 3.36 -14.28
N VAL A 48 -12.99 2.55 -14.23
CA VAL A 48 -11.74 2.91 -13.54
C VAL A 48 -10.84 3.70 -14.50
N LEU A 49 -10.84 5.01 -14.38
CA LEU A 49 -10.05 5.91 -15.26
C LEU A 49 -8.55 5.88 -14.97
N GLN A 50 -8.16 5.62 -13.73
CA GLN A 50 -6.76 5.53 -13.32
C GLN A 50 -6.42 4.09 -12.94
N SER A 51 -5.47 3.47 -13.68
CA SER A 51 -5.05 2.10 -13.43
C SER A 51 -4.57 1.88 -11.99
N ILE A 52 -4.82 0.68 -11.48
CA ILE A 52 -4.17 0.19 -10.26
C ILE A 52 -2.74 -0.24 -10.57
N LEU A 53 -1.92 -0.44 -9.55
CA LEU A 53 -0.55 -0.94 -9.69
C LEU A 53 -0.48 -2.36 -9.14
N VAL A 54 0.02 -3.29 -9.94
CA VAL A 54 0.14 -4.70 -9.57
C VAL A 54 1.50 -5.26 -9.96
N ARG A 55 1.91 -6.35 -9.29
CA ARG A 55 3.07 -7.15 -9.69
C ARG A 55 2.64 -8.58 -10.01
N PRO A 56 3.36 -9.28 -10.89
CA PRO A 56 3.13 -10.69 -11.12
C PRO A 56 3.40 -11.53 -9.86
N LEU A 57 2.60 -12.56 -9.68
CA LEU A 57 2.78 -13.61 -8.68
C LEU A 57 2.80 -14.98 -9.37
N PRO A 58 3.33 -16.03 -8.71
CA PRO A 58 3.28 -17.39 -9.22
C PRO A 58 1.85 -17.81 -9.59
N GLY A 59 1.72 -18.66 -10.61
CA GLY A 59 0.43 -19.18 -11.05
C GLY A 59 -0.41 -18.20 -11.87
N GLY A 60 0.19 -17.18 -12.50
CA GLY A 60 -0.52 -16.22 -13.35
C GLY A 60 -1.41 -15.24 -12.59
N ARG A 61 -1.19 -15.08 -11.31
CA ARG A 61 -1.89 -14.12 -10.44
C ARG A 61 -1.11 -12.81 -10.33
N PHE A 62 -1.74 -11.81 -9.73
CA PHE A 62 -1.15 -10.49 -9.56
C PHE A 62 -1.34 -9.99 -8.13
N GLY A 63 -0.29 -9.49 -7.51
CA GLY A 63 -0.36 -8.85 -6.20
C GLY A 63 -0.64 -7.36 -6.32
N LEU A 64 -1.66 -6.87 -5.61
CA LEU A 64 -1.98 -5.45 -5.59
C LEU A 64 -0.91 -4.66 -4.81
N ILE A 65 -0.28 -3.69 -5.47
CA ILE A 65 0.68 -2.76 -4.85
C ILE A 65 -0.02 -1.47 -4.42
N ASN A 66 -0.80 -0.87 -5.34
CA ASN A 66 -1.50 0.40 -5.08
C ASN A 66 -2.87 0.43 -5.78
N GLY A 67 -3.81 1.16 -5.19
CA GLY A 67 -5.15 1.31 -5.74
C GLY A 67 -6.23 0.50 -5.02
N LEU A 68 -6.00 0.14 -3.75
CA LEU A 68 -6.93 -0.68 -2.96
C LEU A 68 -8.35 -0.09 -2.93
N GLN A 69 -8.51 1.23 -2.81
CA GLN A 69 -9.84 1.85 -2.85
C GLN A 69 -10.49 1.68 -4.23
N ARG A 70 -9.75 1.92 -5.32
CA ARG A 70 -10.25 1.72 -6.70
C ARG A 70 -10.64 0.27 -6.95
N PHE A 71 -9.84 -0.68 -6.47
CA PHE A 71 -10.13 -2.11 -6.55
C PHE A 71 -11.42 -2.46 -5.82
N ASN A 72 -11.61 -1.99 -4.58
CA ASN A 72 -12.83 -2.26 -3.82
C ASN A 72 -14.06 -1.58 -4.46
N CYS A 73 -13.95 -0.33 -4.91
CA CYS A 73 -15.04 0.35 -5.61
C CYS A 73 -15.41 -0.35 -6.92
N ALA A 74 -14.43 -0.85 -7.66
CA ALA A 74 -14.67 -1.61 -8.88
C ALA A 74 -15.39 -2.94 -8.59
N MET A 75 -15.00 -3.63 -7.52
CA MET A 75 -15.66 -4.85 -7.04
C MET A 75 -17.11 -4.57 -6.62
N ASP A 76 -17.33 -3.51 -5.83
CA ASP A 76 -18.67 -3.10 -5.38
C ASP A 76 -19.55 -2.66 -6.57
N ALA A 77 -18.95 -2.14 -7.65
CA ALA A 77 -19.63 -1.82 -8.91
C ALA A 77 -19.90 -3.03 -9.82
N GLY A 78 -19.43 -4.23 -9.44
CA GLY A 78 -19.61 -5.47 -10.21
C GLY A 78 -18.72 -5.59 -11.45
N LEU A 79 -17.61 -4.86 -11.52
CA LEU A 79 -16.67 -4.98 -12.63
C LEU A 79 -15.94 -6.34 -12.56
N ILE A 80 -15.78 -6.99 -13.72
CA ILE A 80 -15.11 -8.28 -13.82
C ILE A 80 -13.60 -8.13 -14.07
N ALA A 81 -13.16 -6.99 -14.58
CA ALA A 81 -11.77 -6.66 -14.85
C ALA A 81 -11.48 -5.20 -14.54
N ILE A 82 -10.23 -4.87 -14.27
CA ILE A 82 -9.78 -3.54 -13.90
C ILE A 82 -8.48 -3.19 -14.65
N PRO A 83 -8.33 -1.94 -15.14
CA PRO A 83 -7.07 -1.53 -15.74
C PRO A 83 -5.97 -1.50 -14.68
N ALA A 84 -4.90 -2.24 -14.95
CA ALA A 84 -3.77 -2.40 -14.05
C ALA A 84 -2.45 -2.17 -14.79
N LYS A 85 -1.55 -1.40 -14.20
CA LYS A 85 -0.17 -1.28 -14.64
C LYS A 85 0.64 -2.38 -13.95
N ILE A 86 1.31 -3.21 -14.75
CA ILE A 86 2.13 -4.31 -14.27
C ILE A 86 3.55 -3.81 -14.06
N VAL A 87 4.13 -4.06 -12.89
CA VAL A 87 5.53 -3.72 -12.57
C VAL A 87 6.22 -4.92 -11.94
N SER A 88 7.49 -5.10 -12.27
CA SER A 88 8.35 -6.08 -11.59
C SER A 88 9.00 -5.40 -10.38
N MET A 89 8.65 -5.83 -9.18
CA MET A 89 9.17 -5.30 -7.91
C MET A 89 9.31 -6.42 -6.89
N GLU A 90 10.42 -6.41 -6.17
CA GLU A 90 10.61 -7.27 -5.01
C GLU A 90 9.77 -6.81 -3.81
N ASP A 91 9.57 -7.68 -2.80
CA ASP A 91 8.71 -7.39 -1.65
C ASP A 91 9.09 -6.11 -0.90
N ALA A 92 10.39 -5.89 -0.67
CA ALA A 92 10.87 -4.68 0.00
C ALA A 92 10.62 -3.41 -0.83
N GLU A 93 10.79 -3.48 -2.15
CA GLU A 93 10.51 -2.37 -3.06
C GLU A 93 9.01 -2.02 -3.10
N VAL A 94 8.14 -3.03 -3.08
CA VAL A 94 6.69 -2.85 -2.99
C VAL A 94 6.33 -2.12 -1.69
N MET A 95 6.90 -2.53 -0.56
CA MET A 95 6.64 -1.89 0.74
C MET A 95 7.11 -0.44 0.75
N LYS A 96 8.30 -0.15 0.21
CA LYS A 96 8.83 1.21 0.06
C LYS A 96 7.92 2.08 -0.82
N ALA A 97 7.51 1.57 -1.98
CA ALA A 97 6.61 2.26 -2.89
C ALA A 97 5.24 2.55 -2.24
N GLN A 98 4.71 1.63 -1.44
CA GLN A 98 3.47 1.83 -0.69
C GLN A 98 3.60 2.95 0.35
N ILE A 99 4.71 3.00 1.10
CA ILE A 99 4.96 4.06 2.07
C ILE A 99 5.01 5.41 1.36
N ILE A 100 5.87 5.55 0.34
CA ILE A 100 6.05 6.80 -0.41
C ILE A 100 4.72 7.30 -0.99
N THR A 101 3.96 6.42 -1.63
CA THR A 101 2.68 6.77 -2.26
C THR A 101 1.64 7.18 -1.21
N ASN A 102 1.60 6.49 -0.09
CA ASN A 102 0.59 6.74 0.94
C ASN A 102 0.89 8.01 1.76
N MET A 103 2.16 8.31 2.00
CA MET A 103 2.54 9.52 2.73
C MET A 103 2.17 10.82 2.00
N ASN A 104 2.17 10.79 0.66
CA ASN A 104 1.90 11.98 -0.15
C ASN A 104 0.42 12.31 -0.31
N PHE A 105 -0.48 11.36 -0.06
CA PHE A 105 -1.89 11.51 -0.43
C PHE A 105 -2.91 11.38 0.70
N ILE A 106 -2.63 10.64 1.78
CA ILE A 106 -3.58 10.47 2.89
C ILE A 106 -2.81 10.19 4.19
N PRO A 107 -3.22 10.78 5.33
CA PRO A 107 -2.63 10.47 6.62
C PRO A 107 -2.71 8.96 6.92
N THR A 108 -1.57 8.30 6.99
CA THR A 108 -1.47 6.90 7.42
C THR A 108 -1.16 6.89 8.91
N LYS A 109 -1.84 6.02 9.65
CA LYS A 109 -1.63 5.92 11.09
C LYS A 109 -0.18 5.58 11.43
N PRO A 110 0.43 6.24 12.42
CA PRO A 110 1.81 6.00 12.82
C PRO A 110 2.14 4.52 13.09
N ALA A 111 1.25 3.79 13.76
CA ALA A 111 1.45 2.37 14.05
C ALA A 111 1.46 1.49 12.79
N GLU A 112 0.64 1.78 11.79
CA GLU A 112 0.64 1.07 10.51
C GLU A 112 1.94 1.30 9.75
N LEU A 113 2.41 2.55 9.67
CA LEU A 113 3.70 2.90 9.08
C LEU A 113 4.87 2.20 9.78
N SER A 114 4.85 2.16 11.11
CA SER A 114 5.87 1.51 11.91
C SER A 114 6.01 0.02 11.58
N LYS A 115 4.89 -0.69 11.48
CA LYS A 115 4.87 -2.12 11.09
C LYS A 115 5.47 -2.34 9.69
N HIS A 116 5.21 -1.45 8.75
CA HIS A 116 5.79 -1.54 7.40
C HIS A 116 7.30 -1.28 7.38
N LEU A 117 7.78 -0.29 8.14
CA LEU A 117 9.21 -0.04 8.27
C LEU A 117 9.96 -1.25 8.85
N VAL A 118 9.38 -1.90 9.88
CA VAL A 118 9.95 -3.14 10.44
C VAL A 118 9.99 -4.26 9.40
N ARG A 119 8.94 -4.43 8.59
CA ARG A 119 8.93 -5.44 7.53
C ARG A 119 10.00 -5.20 6.47
N ILE A 120 10.20 -3.95 6.04
CA ILE A 120 11.29 -3.61 5.10
C ILE A 120 12.63 -4.08 5.67
N LEU A 121 12.93 -3.74 6.93
CA LEU A 121 14.16 -4.17 7.58
C LEU A 121 14.26 -5.69 7.76
N SER A 122 13.13 -6.39 7.86
CA SER A 122 13.12 -7.86 7.90
C SER A 122 13.47 -8.50 6.56
N HIS A 123 13.11 -7.86 5.45
CA HIS A 123 13.46 -8.32 4.10
C HIS A 123 14.86 -7.85 3.65
N GLU A 124 15.33 -6.74 4.18
CA GLU A 124 16.64 -6.15 3.87
C GLU A 124 17.40 -5.86 5.19
N PRO A 125 17.90 -6.89 5.89
CA PRO A 125 18.50 -6.73 7.23
C PRO A 125 19.77 -5.86 7.25
N ASP A 126 20.46 -5.76 6.13
CA ASP A 126 21.68 -4.95 5.97
C ASP A 126 21.40 -3.47 5.68
N THR A 127 20.13 -3.09 5.49
CA THR A 127 19.76 -1.70 5.23
C THR A 127 19.95 -0.85 6.49
N SER A 128 20.78 0.20 6.40
CA SER A 128 20.95 1.15 7.50
C SER A 128 19.70 2.04 7.67
N LEU A 129 19.53 2.61 8.88
CA LEU A 129 18.42 3.56 9.13
C LEU A 129 18.55 4.82 8.27
N ASP A 130 19.77 5.23 7.92
CA ASP A 130 20.00 6.38 7.03
C ASP A 130 19.59 6.06 5.58
N ASP A 131 19.85 4.83 5.12
CA ASP A 131 19.42 4.37 3.81
C ASP A 131 17.91 4.25 3.73
N LEU A 132 17.30 3.68 4.75
CA LEU A 132 15.83 3.59 4.84
C LEU A 132 15.21 4.99 4.86
N ALA A 133 15.75 5.93 5.64
CA ALA A 133 15.28 7.30 5.71
C ALA A 133 15.36 8.00 4.35
N ARG A 134 16.48 7.87 3.64
CA ARG A 134 16.65 8.39 2.27
C ARG A 134 15.64 7.79 1.31
N THR A 135 15.42 6.48 1.37
CA THR A 135 14.51 5.76 0.48
C THR A 135 13.06 6.20 0.67
N VAL A 136 12.63 6.43 1.92
CA VAL A 136 11.26 6.88 2.21
C VAL A 136 11.11 8.41 2.22
N HIS A 137 12.16 9.15 1.83
CA HIS A 137 12.21 10.62 1.78
C HIS A 137 11.87 11.28 3.12
N GLN A 138 12.38 10.72 4.22
CA GLN A 138 12.15 11.22 5.58
C GLN A 138 13.48 11.38 6.32
N SER A 139 13.46 12.06 7.49
CA SER A 139 14.63 12.15 8.34
C SER A 139 14.88 10.83 9.10
N ARG A 140 16.12 10.58 9.48
CA ARG A 140 16.48 9.45 10.34
C ARG A 140 15.67 9.46 11.65
N ASP A 141 15.56 10.61 12.32
CA ASP A 141 14.75 10.80 13.54
C ASP A 141 13.29 10.38 13.33
N TRP A 142 12.71 10.72 12.17
CA TRP A 142 11.36 10.30 11.80
C TRP A 142 11.22 8.77 11.73
N VAL A 143 12.22 8.08 11.16
CA VAL A 143 12.25 6.61 11.06
C VAL A 143 12.42 5.99 12.45
N GLU A 144 13.38 6.48 13.24
CA GLU A 144 13.66 5.98 14.60
C GLU A 144 12.45 6.07 15.52
N LYS A 145 11.74 7.19 15.51
CA LYS A 145 10.51 7.38 16.31
C LYS A 145 9.43 6.37 15.94
N ARG A 146 9.24 6.11 14.67
CA ARG A 146 8.24 5.13 14.22
C ARG A 146 8.63 3.69 14.51
N LEU A 147 9.90 3.34 14.36
CA LEU A 147 10.38 2.01 14.77
C LEU A 147 10.27 1.81 16.29
N GLY A 148 10.48 2.87 17.06
CA GLY A 148 10.26 2.87 18.52
C GLY A 148 8.82 2.56 18.91
N LEU A 149 7.83 3.04 18.13
CA LEU A 149 6.41 2.82 18.40
C LEU A 149 6.02 1.32 18.37
N VAL A 150 6.66 0.52 17.52
CA VAL A 150 6.37 -0.94 17.42
C VAL A 150 6.70 -1.66 18.74
N LYS A 151 7.65 -1.14 19.53
CA LYS A 151 8.01 -1.69 20.85
C LYS A 151 6.99 -1.30 21.94
N GLY A 152 6.11 -0.34 21.67
CA GLY A 152 5.04 0.06 22.60
C GLY A 152 3.91 -0.97 22.66
N THR A 153 3.15 -0.93 23.74
CA THR A 153 1.93 -1.73 23.89
C THR A 153 0.87 -1.30 22.87
N GLU A 154 -0.09 -2.17 22.57
CA GLU A 154 -1.21 -1.84 21.67
C GLU A 154 -1.98 -0.61 22.13
N ASP A 155 -2.13 -0.41 23.43
CA ASP A 155 -2.79 0.77 23.99
C ASP A 155 -2.02 2.06 23.68
N ILE A 156 -0.68 2.04 23.77
CA ILE A 156 0.16 3.18 23.40
C ILE A 156 0.06 3.46 21.91
N GLN A 157 0.13 2.43 21.08
CA GLN A 157 -0.02 2.58 19.63
C GLN A 157 -1.37 3.20 19.27
N LYS A 158 -2.45 2.77 19.93
CA LYS A 158 -3.79 3.32 19.74
C LYS A 158 -3.89 4.79 20.16
N LEU A 159 -3.30 5.16 21.30
CA LEU A 159 -3.30 6.54 21.77
C LEU A 159 -2.53 7.49 20.83
N VAL A 160 -1.44 7.02 20.24
CA VAL A 160 -0.69 7.77 19.21
C VAL A 160 -1.50 7.89 17.91
N ASP A 161 -2.15 6.82 17.48
CA ASP A 161 -3.00 6.80 16.29
C ASP A 161 -4.25 7.68 16.41
N GLU A 162 -4.74 7.90 17.65
CA GLU A 162 -5.86 8.78 17.98
C GLU A 162 -5.40 10.22 18.28
N GLU A 163 -4.12 10.54 18.06
CA GLU A 163 -3.49 11.84 18.35
C GLU A 163 -3.62 12.32 19.81
N LYS A 164 -3.91 11.40 20.74
CA LYS A 164 -4.04 11.71 22.18
C LYS A 164 -2.69 11.90 22.88
N ILE A 165 -1.64 11.26 22.34
CA ILE A 165 -0.26 11.45 22.79
C ILE A 165 0.64 11.68 21.58
N PRO A 166 1.64 12.57 21.66
CA PRO A 166 2.56 12.81 20.56
C PRO A 166 3.51 11.62 20.36
N LEU A 167 3.96 11.42 19.13
CA LEU A 167 5.04 10.49 18.78
C LEU A 167 6.39 11.13 19.17
N THR A 168 6.70 11.11 20.46
CA THR A 168 7.97 11.61 21.02
C THR A 168 8.83 10.45 21.50
N ASN A 169 10.13 10.71 21.68
CA ASN A 169 11.07 9.73 22.26
C ASN A 169 10.72 9.44 23.71
#